data_e31ba5a4c1ec11386aa40e62b6fc0d14
#
_entry.id   e31ba5a4c1ec11386aa40e62b6fc0d14
#
_cell.length_a   1.000
_cell.length_b   1.000
_cell.length_c   1.000
_cell.angle_alpha   90.00
_cell.angle_beta   90.00
_cell.angle_gamma   90.00
#
_symmetry.space_group_name_H-M   'P 1'
#
loop_
_entity.id
_entity.type
_entity.pdbx_description
1 polymer ?
#
loop_
_entity_poly.entity_id
_entity_poly.type
_entity_poly.pdbx_seq_one_letter_code
_entity_poly.pdbx_strand_id
1 'polypeptide(L)'
;IGDFDPNAKGFASMIGAAGRHVCGAAGESCSTAKDIPWLIMADGPAGLRLAKEYFEDAKGKHAVGNSAMPDSIMEMLSGPMKLVMSLMGGSGKPKAGCEIKTQYCTAIPIGTALAQSFDPAFVEQCGDIVGEEMERFGVHLWLAPAMNIHRSIRCGRNFEYYSEDPLVSGKM
;
A
#
# COMPACT_ATOMS: atom_id res chain seq x y z
N ILE A 1 -3.00 18.20 1.15
CA ILE A 1 -4.31 17.99 1.75
C ILE A 1 -5.24 17.84 0.57
N GLY A 2 -5.60 16.60 0.24
CA GLY A 2 -6.36 16.26 -0.94
C GLY A 2 -7.68 17.01 -1.06
N ASP A 3 -8.29 16.98 -2.23
CA ASP A 3 -9.68 17.40 -2.40
C ASP A 3 -10.55 16.65 -1.40
N PHE A 4 -10.60 17.21 -0.20
CA PHE A 4 -11.52 16.76 0.81
C PHE A 4 -12.92 17.08 0.27
N ASP A 5 -13.59 16.07 -0.25
CA ASP A 5 -15.01 16.19 -0.52
C ASP A 5 -15.75 16.12 0.83
N PRO A 6 -16.22 17.25 1.36
CA PRO A 6 -16.94 17.27 2.65
C PRO A 6 -18.25 16.47 2.59
N ASN A 7 -18.68 16.07 1.38
CA ASN A 7 -19.87 15.26 1.16
C ASN A 7 -19.56 13.77 0.98
N ALA A 8 -18.28 13.39 0.87
CA ALA A 8 -17.90 11.99 0.81
C ALA A 8 -18.18 11.32 2.16
N LYS A 9 -19.18 10.45 2.18
CA LYS A 9 -19.58 9.68 3.36
C LYS A 9 -18.83 8.34 3.37
N GLY A 10 -18.09 8.06 4.44
CA GLY A 10 -17.47 6.76 4.65
C GLY A 10 -16.00 6.83 5.07
N PHE A 11 -15.42 5.66 5.35
CA PHE A 11 -14.05 5.49 5.80
C PHE A 11 -13.02 6.04 4.77
N ALA A 12 -13.35 5.98 3.49
CA ALA A 12 -12.53 6.55 2.41
C ALA A 12 -12.34 8.08 2.54
N SER A 13 -13.28 8.80 3.14
CA SER A 13 -13.15 10.23 3.40
C SER A 13 -12.16 10.55 4.54
N MET A 14 -11.94 9.58 5.45
CA MET A 14 -11.01 9.74 6.58
C MET A 14 -9.54 9.51 6.18
N ILE A 15 -9.31 8.71 5.13
CA ILE A 15 -7.96 8.36 4.65
C ILE A 15 -7.54 9.25 3.46
N GLY A 16 -8.38 10.20 3.09
CA GLY A 16 -8.16 11.04 1.91
C GLY A 16 -8.54 10.33 0.60
N ALA A 17 -8.02 10.80 -0.52
CA ALA A 17 -8.31 10.25 -1.86
C ALA A 17 -7.44 9.01 -2.18
N ALA A 18 -7.17 8.16 -1.19
CA ALA A 18 -6.32 6.99 -1.37
C ALA A 18 -6.80 6.12 -2.54
N GLY A 19 -5.89 5.85 -3.46
CA GLY A 19 -6.16 5.00 -4.62
C GLY A 19 -6.90 5.67 -5.79
N ARG A 20 -7.06 6.99 -5.78
CA ARG A 20 -7.74 7.72 -6.89
C ARG A 20 -6.95 7.65 -8.19
N HIS A 21 -5.63 7.90 -8.15
CA HIS A 21 -4.74 7.85 -9.32
C HIS A 21 -4.04 6.51 -9.47
N VAL A 22 -3.62 5.92 -8.34
CA VAL A 22 -2.98 4.61 -8.30
C VAL A 22 -3.80 3.68 -7.41
N CYS A 23 -4.43 2.68 -8.00
CA CYS A 23 -5.30 1.76 -7.29
C CYS A 23 -4.56 0.96 -6.22
N GLY A 24 -5.06 1.05 -4.98
CA GLY A 24 -4.44 0.42 -3.82
C GLY A 24 -3.33 1.23 -3.16
N ALA A 25 -3.03 2.45 -3.64
CA ALA A 25 -2.14 3.36 -2.95
C ALA A 25 -2.61 3.63 -1.51
N ALA A 26 -1.67 3.77 -0.58
CA ALA A 26 -1.96 4.01 0.84
C ALA A 26 -2.51 5.41 1.09
N GLY A 27 -2.15 6.38 0.26
CA GLY A 27 -2.64 7.74 0.33
C GLY A 27 -2.14 8.60 -0.81
N GLU A 28 -2.82 9.71 -0.99
CA GLU A 28 -2.44 10.73 -1.95
C GLU A 28 -2.52 12.08 -1.25
N SER A 29 -1.48 12.90 -1.41
CA SER A 29 -1.54 14.30 -1.01
C SER A 29 -1.83 15.14 -2.23
N CYS A 30 -2.78 16.05 -2.14
CA CYS A 30 -2.95 17.07 -3.14
C CYS A 30 -3.09 18.44 -2.46
N SER A 31 -2.72 19.48 -3.15
CA SER A 31 -2.91 20.85 -2.71
C SER A 31 -3.79 21.56 -3.73
N THR A 32 -4.65 22.43 -3.23
CA THR A 32 -5.36 23.41 -4.07
C THR A 32 -4.43 24.53 -4.55
N ALA A 33 -3.24 24.63 -3.96
CA ALA A 33 -2.20 25.55 -4.43
C ALA A 33 -1.56 24.99 -5.70
N LYS A 34 -1.52 25.79 -6.76
CA LYS A 34 -1.10 25.38 -8.11
C LYS A 34 0.35 24.87 -8.19
N ASP A 35 1.19 25.24 -7.22
CA ASP A 35 2.63 24.97 -7.25
C ASP A 35 3.06 23.79 -6.40
N ILE A 36 2.12 23.08 -5.76
CA ILE A 36 2.42 21.91 -4.95
C ILE A 36 1.99 20.67 -5.72
N PRO A 37 2.95 19.81 -6.13
CA PRO A 37 2.62 18.59 -6.85
C PRO A 37 1.90 17.57 -5.95
N TRP A 38 1.17 16.67 -6.56
CA TRP A 38 0.55 15.55 -5.89
C TRP A 38 1.62 14.53 -5.51
N LEU A 39 1.52 13.99 -4.30
CA LEU A 39 2.36 12.90 -3.84
C LEU A 39 1.49 11.67 -3.61
N ILE A 40 1.80 10.62 -4.31
CA ILE A 40 1.14 9.32 -4.17
C ILE A 40 2.03 8.42 -3.34
N MET A 41 1.49 7.88 -2.27
CA MET A 41 2.20 7.05 -1.29
C MET A 41 1.72 5.61 -1.39
N ALA A 42 2.64 4.66 -1.47
CA ALA A 42 2.33 3.23 -1.38
C ALA A 42 2.94 2.61 -0.14
N ASP A 43 2.18 1.71 0.47
CA ASP A 43 2.63 0.88 1.58
C ASP A 43 3.33 -0.40 1.06
N GLY A 44 3.98 -1.12 1.92
CA GLY A 44 4.50 -2.45 1.67
C GLY A 44 5.98 -2.64 1.94
N PRO A 45 6.39 -3.01 3.20
CA PRO A 45 7.78 -3.26 3.56
C PRO A 45 8.43 -4.43 2.80
N ALA A 46 7.64 -5.30 2.18
CA ALA A 46 8.09 -6.42 1.37
C ALA A 46 7.79 -6.24 -0.14
N GLY A 47 7.81 -5.01 -0.63
CA GLY A 47 7.46 -4.62 -1.99
C GLY A 47 6.20 -3.77 -2.03
N LEU A 48 5.94 -3.09 -3.15
CA LEU A 48 4.78 -2.21 -3.28
C LEU A 48 3.47 -2.99 -3.11
N ARG A 49 2.59 -2.48 -2.26
CA ARG A 49 1.26 -3.05 -2.05
C ARG A 49 0.21 -2.21 -2.78
N LEU A 50 -0.08 -2.58 -4.00
CA LEU A 50 -1.11 -1.99 -4.85
C LEU A 50 -2.25 -2.99 -5.08
N ALA A 51 -3.40 -2.50 -5.55
CA ALA A 51 -4.50 -3.39 -5.93
C ALA A 51 -4.11 -4.24 -7.14
N LYS A 52 -4.23 -5.57 -7.02
CA LYS A 52 -3.91 -6.50 -8.12
C LYS A 52 -4.82 -6.31 -9.32
N GLU A 53 -6.09 -6.05 -9.09
CA GLU A 53 -7.09 -5.90 -10.13
C GLU A 53 -7.81 -4.56 -9.99
N TYR A 54 -8.03 -3.91 -11.11
CA TYR A 54 -8.77 -2.65 -11.15
C TYR A 54 -9.52 -2.52 -12.48
N PHE A 55 -10.49 -1.63 -12.52
CA PHE A 55 -11.15 -1.19 -13.75
C PHE A 55 -11.11 0.33 -13.84
N GLU A 56 -11.27 0.83 -15.06
CA GLU A 56 -11.32 2.27 -15.32
C GLU A 56 -12.71 2.65 -15.82
N ASP A 57 -13.25 3.74 -15.30
CA ASP A 57 -14.45 4.37 -15.81
C ASP A 57 -14.25 5.89 -15.96
N ALA A 58 -15.28 6.61 -16.37
CA ALA A 58 -15.23 8.06 -16.54
C ALA A 58 -14.88 8.85 -15.26
N LYS A 59 -14.92 8.22 -14.11
CA LYS A 59 -14.58 8.80 -12.79
C LYS A 59 -13.15 8.49 -12.35
N GLY A 60 -12.43 7.62 -13.07
CA GLY A 60 -11.05 7.22 -12.77
C GLY A 60 -10.87 5.72 -12.57
N LYS A 61 -9.80 5.35 -11.88
CA LYS A 61 -9.43 3.97 -11.58
C LYS A 61 -10.09 3.50 -10.29
N HIS A 62 -10.61 2.29 -10.31
CA HIS A 62 -11.29 1.68 -9.15
C HIS A 62 -10.75 0.27 -8.92
N ALA A 63 -10.27 -0.01 -7.71
CA ALA A 63 -9.82 -1.34 -7.34
C ALA A 63 -10.99 -2.34 -7.32
N VAL A 64 -10.73 -3.55 -7.78
CA VAL A 64 -11.68 -4.66 -7.69
C VAL A 64 -11.46 -5.35 -6.34
N GLY A 65 -12.55 -5.57 -5.61
CA GLY A 65 -12.47 -6.19 -4.29
C GLY A 65 -11.99 -5.22 -3.19
N ASN A 66 -11.66 -5.78 -2.04
CA ASN A 66 -11.19 -5.01 -0.89
C ASN A 66 -9.65 -4.98 -0.87
N SER A 67 -9.05 -4.01 -1.54
CA SER A 67 -7.59 -3.87 -1.60
C SER A 67 -6.94 -3.47 -0.26
N ALA A 68 -7.75 -3.08 0.73
CA ALA A 68 -7.24 -2.62 2.02
C ALA A 68 -6.86 -3.75 2.98
N MET A 69 -7.37 -4.98 2.77
CA MET A 69 -7.10 -6.13 3.64
C MET A 69 -6.76 -7.37 2.84
N PRO A 70 -5.79 -8.19 3.30
CA PRO A 70 -5.52 -9.51 2.73
C PRO A 70 -6.75 -10.42 2.83
N ASP A 71 -6.96 -11.26 1.82
CA ASP A 71 -8.07 -12.21 1.77
C ASP A 71 -8.11 -13.14 2.99
N SER A 72 -6.94 -13.54 3.51
CA SER A 72 -6.81 -14.35 4.72
C SER A 72 -7.42 -13.70 5.96
N ILE A 73 -7.33 -12.38 6.09
CA ILE A 73 -7.96 -11.66 7.20
C ILE A 73 -9.48 -11.56 6.95
N MET A 74 -9.89 -11.36 5.71
CA MET A 74 -11.31 -11.35 5.35
C MET A 74 -11.99 -12.68 5.63
N GLU A 75 -11.31 -13.80 5.44
CA GLU A 75 -11.83 -15.14 5.75
C GLU A 75 -12.04 -15.37 7.25
N MET A 76 -11.18 -14.80 8.10
CA MET A 76 -11.27 -14.90 9.56
C MET A 76 -12.39 -14.06 10.17
N LEU A 77 -12.92 -13.08 9.45
CA LEU A 77 -13.97 -12.21 9.97
C LEU A 77 -15.32 -12.94 10.04
N SER A 78 -16.07 -12.68 11.11
CA SER A 78 -17.44 -13.19 11.25
C SER A 78 -18.40 -12.58 10.20
N GLY A 79 -19.46 -13.30 9.86
CA GLY A 79 -20.43 -12.87 8.86
C GLY A 79 -20.98 -11.45 9.05
N PRO A 80 -21.40 -11.02 10.26
CA PRO A 80 -21.81 -9.65 10.51
C PRO A 80 -20.72 -8.62 10.24
N MET A 81 -19.47 -8.91 10.59
CA MET A 81 -18.34 -8.03 10.36
C MET A 81 -18.00 -7.90 8.87
N LYS A 82 -18.12 -9.01 8.10
CA LYS A 82 -17.99 -8.97 6.63
C LYS A 82 -19.04 -8.07 5.99
N LEU A 83 -20.28 -8.12 6.49
CA LEU A 83 -21.35 -7.25 6.00
C LEU A 83 -21.05 -5.77 6.29
N VAL A 84 -20.62 -5.45 7.50
CA VAL A 84 -20.24 -4.07 7.88
C VAL A 84 -19.08 -3.58 7.02
N MET A 85 -18.04 -4.40 6.83
CA MET A 85 -16.90 -4.07 5.98
C MET A 85 -17.29 -3.91 4.51
N SER A 86 -18.21 -4.74 4.00
CA SER A 86 -18.76 -4.62 2.64
C SER A 86 -19.55 -3.34 2.44
N LEU A 87 -20.23 -2.86 3.47
CA LEU A 87 -20.98 -1.59 3.44
C LEU A 87 -20.09 -0.36 3.61
N MET A 88 -18.97 -0.49 4.34
CA MET A 88 -18.04 0.60 4.63
C MET A 88 -16.88 0.67 3.63
N GLY A 89 -16.43 -0.47 3.14
CA GLY A 89 -15.40 -0.56 2.09
C GLY A 89 -16.11 -0.73 0.76
N GLY A 90 -16.12 0.31 -0.06
CA GLY A 90 -16.64 0.20 -1.41
C GLY A 90 -15.87 -0.85 -2.21
N SER A 91 -16.29 -2.11 -2.16
CA SER A 91 -15.78 -3.09 -3.09
C SER A 91 -16.26 -2.68 -4.48
N GLY A 92 -15.33 -2.14 -5.27
CA GLY A 92 -15.64 -1.79 -6.65
C GLY A 92 -16.05 -3.03 -7.41
N LYS A 93 -17.36 -3.26 -7.52
CA LYS A 93 -17.85 -4.23 -8.49
C LYS A 93 -17.72 -3.60 -9.85
N PRO A 94 -17.05 -4.25 -10.80
CA PRO A 94 -16.96 -3.72 -12.15
C PRO A 94 -18.35 -3.54 -12.71
N LYS A 95 -18.61 -2.38 -13.29
CA LYS A 95 -19.87 -2.16 -14.02
C LYS A 95 -19.87 -3.04 -15.26
N ALA A 96 -21.06 -3.47 -15.68
CA ALA A 96 -21.22 -4.24 -16.92
C ALA A 96 -20.55 -3.49 -18.09
N GLY A 97 -19.58 -4.14 -18.73
CA GLY A 97 -18.84 -3.58 -19.85
C GLY A 97 -17.48 -2.94 -19.53
N CYS A 98 -17.09 -2.83 -18.25
CA CYS A 98 -15.74 -2.40 -17.90
C CYS A 98 -14.77 -3.58 -17.95
N GLU A 99 -13.63 -3.40 -18.62
CA GLU A 99 -12.55 -4.35 -18.65
C GLU A 99 -11.77 -4.33 -17.33
N ILE A 100 -11.52 -5.52 -16.77
CA ILE A 100 -10.67 -5.66 -15.58
C ILE A 100 -9.22 -5.73 -16.04
N LYS A 101 -8.40 -4.81 -15.54
CA LYS A 101 -6.96 -4.76 -15.75
C LYS A 101 -6.25 -5.35 -14.54
N THR A 102 -5.13 -6.03 -14.78
CA THR A 102 -4.32 -6.66 -13.74
C THR A 102 -2.95 -6.00 -13.68
N GLN A 103 -2.46 -5.75 -12.47
CA GLN A 103 -1.10 -5.26 -12.21
C GLN A 103 -0.43 -6.09 -11.12
N TYR A 104 0.87 -6.31 -11.25
CA TYR A 104 1.67 -7.09 -10.32
C TYR A 104 2.84 -6.26 -9.83
N CYS A 105 3.10 -6.34 -8.53
CA CYS A 105 4.30 -5.80 -7.91
C CYS A 105 5.19 -6.93 -7.44
N THR A 106 6.49 -6.71 -7.43
CA THR A 106 7.48 -7.69 -6.98
C THR A 106 7.45 -7.81 -5.46
N ALA A 107 7.37 -9.02 -4.95
CA ALA A 107 7.58 -9.31 -3.54
C ALA A 107 9.08 -9.48 -3.29
N ILE A 108 9.66 -8.60 -2.48
CA ILE A 108 11.02 -8.73 -1.97
C ILE A 108 11.00 -9.45 -0.61
N PRO A 109 12.13 -10.01 -0.15
CA PRO A 109 12.21 -10.59 1.19
C PRO A 109 11.83 -9.57 2.27
N ILE A 110 11.26 -10.04 3.38
CA ILE A 110 10.93 -9.18 4.52
C ILE A 110 12.20 -8.62 5.19
N GLY A 111 12.09 -7.50 5.88
CA GLY A 111 13.21 -6.77 6.47
C GLY A 111 14.14 -7.65 7.31
N THR A 112 13.60 -8.53 8.16
CA THR A 112 14.41 -9.46 8.96
C THR A 112 15.26 -10.40 8.07
N ALA A 113 14.71 -10.90 6.96
CA ALA A 113 15.45 -11.76 6.04
C ALA A 113 16.52 -10.98 5.28
N LEU A 114 16.20 -9.75 4.84
CA LEU A 114 17.18 -8.85 4.22
C LEU A 114 18.36 -8.57 5.16
N ALA A 115 18.08 -8.25 6.42
CA ALA A 115 19.10 -7.97 7.42
C ALA A 115 20.03 -9.17 7.70
N GLN A 116 19.49 -10.39 7.68
CA GLN A 116 20.25 -11.61 7.88
C GLN A 116 21.19 -11.97 6.73
N SER A 117 21.02 -11.35 5.57
CA SER A 117 21.98 -11.51 4.47
C SER A 117 23.33 -10.88 4.78
N PHE A 118 23.36 -9.83 5.60
CA PHE A 118 24.54 -8.98 5.83
C PHE A 118 25.20 -8.50 4.53
N ASP A 119 24.40 -8.36 3.48
CA ASP A 119 24.83 -7.93 2.15
C ASP A 119 24.09 -6.64 1.73
N PRO A 120 24.67 -5.47 2.02
CA PRO A 120 24.08 -4.18 1.65
C PRO A 120 23.85 -4.03 0.14
N ALA A 121 24.72 -4.62 -0.70
CA ALA A 121 24.57 -4.52 -2.15
C ALA A 121 23.34 -5.32 -2.65
N PHE A 122 23.05 -6.44 -2.02
CA PHE A 122 21.82 -7.19 -2.31
C PHE A 122 20.58 -6.41 -1.88
N VAL A 123 20.63 -5.75 -0.73
CA VAL A 123 19.48 -4.93 -0.24
C VAL A 123 19.26 -3.72 -1.15
N GLU A 124 20.35 -3.08 -1.62
CA GLU A 124 20.29 -1.99 -2.60
C GLU A 124 19.60 -2.44 -3.90
N GLN A 125 19.95 -3.61 -4.44
CA GLN A 125 19.27 -4.18 -5.62
C GLN A 125 17.79 -4.42 -5.39
N CYS A 126 17.39 -4.85 -4.21
CA CYS A 126 15.97 -4.96 -3.86
C CYS A 126 15.28 -3.58 -3.87
N GLY A 127 15.96 -2.55 -3.39
CA GLY A 127 15.49 -1.17 -3.44
C GLY A 127 15.34 -0.66 -4.87
N ASP A 128 16.30 -0.96 -5.75
CA ASP A 128 16.26 -0.57 -7.17
C ASP A 128 15.04 -1.17 -7.88
N ILE A 129 14.76 -2.46 -7.66
CA ILE A 129 13.57 -3.11 -8.23
C ILE A 129 12.29 -2.38 -7.81
N VAL A 130 12.17 -2.04 -6.53
CA VAL A 130 11.00 -1.32 -6.03
C VAL A 130 10.95 0.10 -6.60
N GLY A 131 12.09 0.78 -6.73
CA GLY A 131 12.20 2.10 -7.33
C GLY A 131 11.72 2.13 -8.79
N GLU A 132 12.14 1.16 -9.60
CA GLU A 132 11.67 1.01 -10.98
C GLU A 132 10.15 0.78 -11.05
N GLU A 133 9.61 -0.02 -10.13
CA GLU A 133 8.17 -0.24 -10.04
C GLU A 133 7.42 1.03 -9.62
N MET A 134 7.98 1.81 -8.69
CA MET A 134 7.41 3.09 -8.29
C MET A 134 7.28 4.05 -9.47
N GLU A 135 8.32 4.18 -10.28
CA GLU A 135 8.26 4.98 -11.51
C GLU A 135 7.18 4.47 -12.48
N ARG A 136 7.14 3.16 -12.71
CA ARG A 136 6.19 2.51 -13.62
C ARG A 136 4.73 2.72 -13.19
N PHE A 137 4.45 2.65 -11.89
CA PHE A 137 3.10 2.80 -11.34
C PHE A 137 2.74 4.24 -10.99
N GLY A 138 3.70 5.18 -11.02
CA GLY A 138 3.48 6.58 -10.66
C GLY A 138 3.37 6.79 -9.14
N VAL A 139 4.06 5.97 -8.35
CA VAL A 139 4.18 6.13 -6.90
C VAL A 139 5.38 7.04 -6.59
N HIS A 140 5.18 8.03 -5.74
CA HIS A 140 6.21 9.03 -5.42
C HIS A 140 6.92 8.76 -4.09
N LEU A 141 6.25 8.12 -3.16
CA LEU A 141 6.77 7.82 -1.84
C LEU A 141 6.41 6.39 -1.42
N TRP A 142 7.42 5.60 -1.12
CA TRP A 142 7.27 4.28 -0.54
C TRP A 142 7.32 4.36 1.00
N LEU A 143 6.32 3.82 1.67
CA LEU A 143 6.24 3.79 3.13
C LEU A 143 7.03 2.60 3.69
N ALA A 144 8.32 2.57 3.39
CA ALA A 144 9.29 1.55 3.77
C ALA A 144 10.72 2.16 3.71
N PRO A 145 11.74 1.46 4.23
CA PRO A 145 11.68 0.23 4.99
C PRO A 145 11.12 0.41 6.41
N ALA A 146 10.63 -0.67 7.03
CA ALA A 146 10.19 -0.67 8.41
C ALA A 146 11.41 -0.85 9.34
N MET A 147 11.93 0.25 9.88
CA MET A 147 13.22 0.29 10.62
C MET A 147 13.07 0.32 12.14
N ASN A 148 11.93 -0.10 12.68
CA ASN A 148 11.79 -0.20 14.13
C ASN A 148 12.73 -1.27 14.70
N ILE A 149 13.26 -1.01 15.90
CA ILE A 149 14.12 -1.96 16.58
C ILE A 149 13.30 -3.07 17.23
N HIS A 150 13.76 -4.33 17.15
CA HIS A 150 13.18 -5.49 17.81
C HIS A 150 13.37 -5.39 19.35
N ARG A 151 12.59 -4.58 20.03
CA ARG A 151 12.71 -4.41 21.49
C ARG A 151 11.94 -5.43 22.30
N SER A 152 10.79 -5.85 21.79
CA SER A 152 9.90 -6.76 22.49
C SER A 152 9.50 -7.90 21.56
N ILE A 153 9.65 -9.13 22.04
CA ILE A 153 9.19 -10.34 21.32
C ILE A 153 7.66 -10.37 21.14
N ARG A 154 6.93 -9.55 21.90
CA ARG A 154 5.47 -9.45 21.81
C ARG A 154 5.00 -8.50 20.71
N CYS A 155 5.91 -7.79 20.05
CA CYS A 155 5.52 -6.90 18.96
C CYS A 155 5.11 -7.73 17.73
N GLY A 156 3.85 -7.59 17.32
CA GLY A 156 3.30 -8.33 16.18
C GLY A 156 3.87 -7.93 14.82
N ARG A 157 4.70 -6.88 14.77
CA ARG A 157 5.33 -6.39 13.54
C ARG A 157 6.84 -6.67 13.44
N ASN A 158 7.41 -7.40 14.39
CA ASN A 158 8.85 -7.72 14.34
C ASN A 158 9.28 -8.43 13.05
N PHE A 159 8.39 -9.19 12.43
CA PHE A 159 8.68 -9.91 11.19
C PHE A 159 9.09 -8.99 10.01
N GLU A 160 8.65 -7.75 10.00
CA GLU A 160 8.95 -6.78 8.93
C GLU A 160 10.10 -5.83 9.28
N TYR A 161 10.55 -5.81 10.54
CA TYR A 161 11.68 -4.98 10.97
C TYR A 161 13.01 -5.69 10.70
N TYR A 162 14.09 -4.92 10.64
CA TYR A 162 15.40 -5.42 10.24
C TYR A 162 16.10 -6.16 11.37
N SER A 163 16.30 -5.55 12.55
CA SER A 163 17.11 -6.13 13.62
C SER A 163 16.79 -5.51 15.00
N GLU A 164 17.25 -6.16 16.07
CA GLU A 164 17.38 -5.56 17.39
C GLU A 164 18.59 -4.59 17.47
N ASP A 165 19.58 -4.76 16.58
CA ASP A 165 20.76 -3.93 16.50
C ASP A 165 20.51 -2.69 15.63
N PRO A 166 20.63 -1.48 16.19
CA PRO A 166 20.45 -0.25 15.42
C PRO A 166 21.50 -0.04 14.32
N LEU A 167 22.71 -0.60 14.49
CA LEU A 167 23.73 -0.53 13.46
C LEU A 167 23.36 -1.37 12.25
N VAL A 168 22.90 -2.60 12.45
CA VAL A 168 22.41 -3.46 11.37
C VAL A 168 21.20 -2.82 10.69
N SER A 169 20.20 -2.37 11.47
CA SER A 169 19.03 -1.71 10.92
C SER A 169 19.33 -0.44 10.11
N GLY A 170 20.41 0.28 10.47
CA GLY A 170 20.79 1.51 9.79
C GLY A 170 21.75 1.32 8.61
N LYS A 171 22.36 0.14 8.47
CA LYS A 171 23.31 -0.15 7.40
C LYS A 171 22.71 -1.00 6.27
N MET A 172 21.75 -1.85 6.64
CA MET A 172 21.01 -2.69 5.71
C MET A 172 19.77 -1.97 5.18
#